data_1b7eb4a379bbc8bf749172b5a3bfa844
#
_entry.id   1b7eb4a379bbc8bf749172b5a3bfa844
#
_cell.length_a   1.000
_cell.length_b   1.000
_cell.length_c   1.000
_cell.angle_alpha   90.00
_cell.angle_beta   90.00
_cell.angle_gamma   90.00
#
_symmetry.space_group_name_H-M   'P 1'
#
loop_
_entity.id
_entity.type
_entity.pdbx_description
1 polymer ?
#
loop_
_entity_poly.entity_id
_entity_poly.type
_entity_poly.pdbx_seq_one_letter_code
_entity_poly.pdbx_strand_id
1 'polypeptide(L)'
;MTKLRNSVGERIRTIRKAKGLTQQQLAELSGLDDSYIGSVERGERNFSIDTLEKVLTALNVSISELMFSKEHMTTDETIRQEAVDEFVALTSRLNEEQIGILRRVSKEVSRAFE
;
A
#
# COMPACT_ATOMS: atom_id res chain seq x y z
N MET A 1 -6.90 20.68 5.10
CA MET A 1 -6.08 19.87 4.23
C MET A 1 -5.71 18.56 4.88
N THR A 2 -5.95 17.44 4.22
CA THR A 2 -5.76 16.14 4.83
C THR A 2 -4.40 15.58 4.48
N LYS A 3 -3.71 15.05 5.49
CA LYS A 3 -2.43 14.34 5.30
C LYS A 3 -2.60 13.16 4.35
N LEU A 4 -3.75 12.50 4.39
CA LEU A 4 -4.01 11.33 3.55
C LEU A 4 -4.00 11.70 2.07
N ARG A 5 -4.64 12.81 1.70
CA ARG A 5 -4.65 13.28 0.32
C ARG A 5 -3.25 13.55 -0.21
N ASN A 6 -2.44 14.23 0.61
CA ASN A 6 -1.05 14.53 0.27
C ASN A 6 -0.22 13.25 0.15
N SER A 7 -0.38 12.31 1.08
CA SER A 7 0.33 11.04 1.05
C SER A 7 0.00 10.22 -0.18
N VAL A 8 -1.29 10.11 -0.52
CA VAL A 8 -1.74 9.36 -1.70
C VAL A 8 -1.19 10.00 -2.96
N GLY A 9 -1.29 11.33 -3.09
CA GLY A 9 -0.78 12.06 -4.25
C GLY A 9 0.72 11.88 -4.44
N GLU A 10 1.48 11.96 -3.37
CA GLU A 10 2.93 11.77 -3.39
C GLU A 10 3.31 10.34 -3.81
N ARG A 11 2.59 9.35 -3.31
CA ARG A 11 2.84 7.96 -3.67
C ARG A 11 2.50 7.68 -5.13
N ILE A 12 1.42 8.25 -5.64
CA ILE A 12 1.08 8.16 -7.07
C ILE A 12 2.23 8.70 -7.90
N ARG A 13 2.76 9.87 -7.53
CA ARG A 13 3.89 10.49 -8.22
C ARG A 13 5.13 9.60 -8.19
N THR A 14 5.46 9.05 -7.03
CA THR A 14 6.63 8.19 -6.86
C THR A 14 6.52 6.94 -7.73
N ILE A 15 5.38 6.27 -7.72
CA ILE A 15 5.15 5.07 -8.53
C ILE A 15 5.17 5.41 -10.02
N ARG A 16 4.52 6.51 -10.39
CA ARG A 16 4.53 6.98 -11.78
C ARG A 16 5.96 7.15 -12.30
N LYS A 17 6.79 7.85 -11.54
CA LYS A 17 8.19 8.09 -11.90
C LYS A 17 9.00 6.80 -11.96
N ALA A 18 8.77 5.90 -10.99
CA ALA A 18 9.43 4.60 -10.96
C ALA A 18 9.11 3.77 -12.20
N LYS A 19 7.93 3.95 -12.77
CA LYS A 19 7.50 3.25 -13.99
C LYS A 19 7.89 4.01 -15.27
N GLY A 20 8.59 5.12 -15.13
CA GLY A 20 9.06 5.90 -16.26
C GLY A 20 7.98 6.67 -17.01
N LEU A 21 6.86 6.97 -16.34
CA LEU A 21 5.73 7.66 -16.96
C LEU A 21 5.76 9.16 -16.65
N THR A 22 5.38 9.96 -17.63
CA THR A 22 5.11 11.39 -17.43
C THR A 22 3.67 11.54 -16.90
N GLN A 23 3.34 12.72 -16.38
CA GLN A 23 1.96 13.03 -16.00
C GLN A 23 1.00 12.87 -17.18
N GLN A 24 1.43 13.32 -18.37
CA GLN A 24 0.64 13.20 -19.59
C GLN A 24 0.38 11.73 -19.95
N GLN A 25 1.40 10.89 -19.86
CA GLN A 25 1.26 9.46 -20.14
C GLN A 25 0.30 8.79 -19.16
N LEU A 26 0.42 9.10 -17.88
CA LEU A 26 -0.50 8.56 -16.87
C LEU A 26 -1.94 9.04 -17.14
N ALA A 27 -2.09 10.31 -17.50
CA ALA A 27 -3.40 10.87 -17.84
C ALA A 27 -4.03 10.11 -19.02
N GLU A 28 -3.26 9.86 -20.08
CA GLU A 28 -3.73 9.10 -21.24
C GLU A 28 -4.16 7.68 -20.86
N LEU A 29 -3.35 6.99 -20.05
CA LEU A 29 -3.66 5.62 -19.62
C LEU A 29 -4.87 5.55 -18.70
N SER A 30 -5.11 6.57 -17.90
CA SER A 30 -6.22 6.61 -16.94
C SER A 30 -7.48 7.26 -17.48
N GLY A 31 -7.40 7.90 -18.66
CA GLY A 31 -8.53 8.65 -19.21
C GLY A 31 -8.81 9.96 -18.51
N LEU A 32 -7.80 10.55 -17.88
CA LEU A 32 -7.89 11.80 -17.13
C LEU A 32 -7.02 12.88 -17.81
N ASP A 33 -7.22 14.14 -17.42
CA ASP A 33 -6.38 15.24 -17.89
C ASP A 33 -5.02 15.26 -17.16
N ASP A 34 -3.97 15.67 -17.84
CA ASP A 34 -2.63 15.79 -17.24
C ASP A 34 -2.60 16.85 -16.14
N SER A 35 -3.33 17.95 -16.29
CA SER A 35 -3.45 18.96 -15.23
C SER A 35 -4.17 18.41 -14.00
N TYR A 36 -5.15 17.52 -14.20
CA TYR A 36 -5.81 16.83 -13.11
C TYR A 36 -4.85 15.90 -12.37
N ILE A 37 -4.08 15.10 -13.09
CA ILE A 37 -3.06 14.23 -12.51
C ILE A 37 -2.07 15.06 -11.67
N GLY A 38 -1.59 16.17 -12.20
CA GLY A 38 -0.69 17.07 -11.48
C GLY A 38 -1.29 17.57 -10.18
N SER A 39 -2.56 17.99 -10.19
CA SER A 39 -3.22 18.49 -8.98
C SER A 39 -3.47 17.38 -7.94
N VAL A 40 -3.76 16.16 -8.39
CA VAL A 40 -3.89 15.00 -7.50
C VAL A 40 -2.55 14.69 -6.83
N GLU A 41 -1.47 14.70 -7.59
CA GLU A 41 -0.12 14.43 -7.06
C GLU A 41 0.32 15.46 -6.03
N ARG A 42 -0.11 16.71 -6.19
CA ARG A 42 0.20 17.79 -5.24
C ARG A 42 -0.73 17.81 -4.02
N GLY A 43 -1.74 16.95 -3.99
CA GLY A 43 -2.70 16.92 -2.89
C GLY A 43 -3.69 18.09 -2.90
N GLU A 44 -3.83 18.77 -4.04
CA GLU A 44 -4.66 19.96 -4.17
C GLU A 44 -6.12 19.66 -4.53
N ARG A 45 -6.42 18.44 -4.91
CA ARG A 45 -7.73 18.11 -5.45
C ARG A 45 -8.33 16.89 -4.75
N ASN A 46 -9.61 16.99 -4.45
CA ASN A 46 -10.41 15.86 -4.03
C ASN A 46 -10.63 14.95 -5.23
N PHE A 47 -10.59 13.65 -5.00
CA PHE A 47 -10.89 12.67 -6.05
C PHE A 47 -11.72 11.54 -5.46
N SER A 48 -12.54 10.94 -6.32
CA SER A 48 -13.39 9.82 -5.91
C SER A 48 -12.59 8.52 -5.88
N ILE A 49 -13.15 7.52 -5.24
CA ILE A 49 -12.58 6.16 -5.25
C ILE A 49 -12.54 5.64 -6.68
N ASP A 50 -13.52 5.95 -7.50
CA ASP A 50 -13.54 5.55 -8.91
C ASP A 50 -12.38 6.15 -9.68
N THR A 51 -12.06 7.41 -9.42
CA THR A 51 -10.91 8.08 -10.02
C THR A 51 -9.60 7.42 -9.57
N LEU A 52 -9.48 7.11 -8.27
CA LEU A 52 -8.33 6.41 -7.75
C LEU A 52 -8.15 5.05 -8.42
N GLU A 53 -9.25 4.31 -8.62
CA GLU A 53 -9.21 3.02 -9.31
C GLU A 53 -8.66 3.16 -10.73
N LYS A 54 -9.08 4.20 -11.46
CA LYS A 54 -8.55 4.46 -12.80
C LYS A 54 -7.04 4.69 -12.79
N VAL A 55 -6.55 5.44 -11.82
CA VAL A 55 -5.12 5.72 -11.69
C VAL A 55 -4.35 4.45 -11.32
N LEU A 56 -4.85 3.67 -10.37
CA LEU A 56 -4.21 2.41 -9.95
C LEU A 56 -4.16 1.40 -11.11
N THR A 57 -5.23 1.30 -11.87
CA THR A 57 -5.28 0.43 -13.04
C THR A 57 -4.26 0.87 -14.09
N ALA A 58 -4.16 2.18 -14.34
CA ALA A 58 -3.20 2.73 -15.27
C ALA A 58 -1.76 2.48 -14.84
N LEU A 59 -1.49 2.54 -13.54
CA LEU A 59 -0.18 2.25 -12.96
C LEU A 59 0.10 0.75 -12.82
N ASN A 60 -0.93 -0.07 -12.98
CA ASN A 60 -0.86 -1.52 -12.77
C ASN A 60 -0.38 -1.89 -11.36
N VAL A 61 -0.94 -1.21 -10.36
CA VAL A 61 -0.64 -1.49 -8.95
C VAL A 61 -1.95 -1.66 -8.18
N SER A 62 -1.88 -2.39 -7.08
CA SER A 62 -3.00 -2.54 -6.16
C SER A 62 -3.01 -1.38 -5.16
N ILE A 63 -4.14 -1.21 -4.45
CA ILE A 63 -4.22 -0.23 -3.36
C ILE A 63 -3.20 -0.56 -2.26
N SER A 64 -2.94 -1.84 -1.99
CA SER A 64 -1.92 -2.26 -1.02
C SER A 64 -0.53 -1.80 -1.43
N GLU A 65 -0.18 -1.97 -2.70
CA GLU A 65 1.12 -1.52 -3.21
C GLU A 65 1.27 -0.01 -3.11
N LEU A 66 0.18 0.72 -3.38
CA LEU A 66 0.17 2.17 -3.25
C LEU A 66 0.43 2.61 -1.80
N MET A 67 -0.26 1.98 -0.84
CA MET A 67 -0.26 2.41 0.55
C MET A 67 0.89 1.84 1.37
N PHE A 68 1.42 0.68 0.99
CA PHE A 68 2.40 -0.07 1.78
C PHE A 68 3.64 -0.44 0.98
N SER A 69 4.11 0.48 0.14
CA SER A 69 5.31 0.25 -0.66
C SER A 69 6.53 0.04 0.25
N LYS A 70 7.25 -1.04 0.02
CA LYS A 70 8.47 -1.36 0.77
C LYS A 70 9.56 -0.30 0.59
N GLU A 71 9.54 0.44 -0.50
CA GLU A 71 10.54 1.47 -0.79
C GLU A 71 10.54 2.62 0.21
N HIS A 72 9.42 2.83 0.90
CA HIS A 72 9.26 3.90 1.89
C HIS A 72 9.24 3.39 3.33
N MET A 73 9.46 2.10 3.52
CA MET A 73 9.47 1.50 4.85
C MET A 73 10.87 1.52 5.45
N THR A 74 10.94 1.76 6.75
CA THR A 74 12.19 1.60 7.49
C THR A 74 12.55 0.11 7.54
N THR A 75 13.80 -0.21 7.89
CA THR A 75 14.23 -1.59 8.08
C THR A 75 13.37 -2.30 9.13
N ASP A 76 13.07 -1.60 10.24
CA ASP A 76 12.22 -2.15 11.30
C ASP A 76 10.82 -2.46 10.78
N GLU A 77 10.21 -1.54 10.04
CA GLU A 77 8.89 -1.75 9.45
C GLU A 77 8.88 -2.91 8.46
N THR A 78 9.93 -3.05 7.67
CA THR A 78 10.06 -4.14 6.71
C THR A 78 10.14 -5.50 7.42
N ILE A 79 10.95 -5.61 8.47
CA ILE A 79 11.08 -6.83 9.27
C ILE A 79 9.74 -7.22 9.87
N ARG A 80 9.01 -6.25 10.44
CA ARG A 80 7.70 -6.49 11.04
C ARG A 80 6.68 -6.95 10.00
N GLN A 81 6.66 -6.30 8.84
CA GLN A 81 5.73 -6.64 7.77
C GLN A 81 6.00 -8.02 7.21
N GLU A 82 7.26 -8.38 7.01
CA GLU A 82 7.63 -9.72 6.56
C GLU A 82 7.19 -10.79 7.55
N ALA A 83 7.35 -10.54 8.86
CA ALA A 83 6.92 -11.46 9.90
C ALA A 83 5.40 -11.65 9.89
N VAL A 84 4.65 -10.55 9.72
CA VAL A 84 3.18 -10.62 9.61
C VAL A 84 2.76 -11.42 8.39
N ASP A 85 3.38 -11.17 7.24
CA ASP A 85 3.06 -11.88 6.00
C ASP A 85 3.33 -13.39 6.12
N GLU A 86 4.45 -13.75 6.73
CA GLU A 86 4.79 -15.15 6.99
C GLU A 86 3.79 -15.82 7.93
N PHE A 87 3.38 -15.10 8.97
CA PHE A 87 2.41 -15.59 9.95
C PHE A 87 1.02 -15.78 9.30
N VAL A 88 0.60 -14.85 8.46
CA VAL A 88 -0.66 -14.98 7.71
C VAL A 88 -0.60 -16.20 6.80
N ALA A 89 0.50 -16.40 6.07
CA ALA A 89 0.66 -17.54 5.19
C ALA A 89 0.63 -18.86 5.97
N LEU A 90 1.29 -18.90 7.13
CA LEU A 90 1.31 -20.08 8.00
C LEU A 90 -0.10 -20.40 8.53
N THR A 91 -0.78 -19.39 9.08
CA THR A 91 -2.09 -19.60 9.72
C THR A 91 -3.18 -19.97 8.72
N SER A 92 -3.05 -19.58 7.46
CA SER A 92 -4.03 -19.92 6.43
C SER A 92 -4.11 -21.42 6.15
N ARG A 93 -3.10 -22.18 6.52
CA ARG A 93 -3.03 -23.64 6.31
C ARG A 93 -3.45 -24.46 7.52
N LEU A 94 -3.74 -23.80 8.64
CA LEU A 94 -4.01 -24.47 9.91
C LEU A 94 -5.51 -24.61 10.15
N ASN A 95 -5.92 -25.71 10.79
CA ASN A 95 -7.29 -25.89 11.26
C ASN A 95 -7.50 -25.17 12.61
N GLU A 96 -8.73 -25.18 13.11
CA GLU A 96 -9.09 -24.48 14.37
C GLU A 96 -8.26 -24.95 15.56
N GLU A 97 -8.05 -26.28 15.68
CA GLU A 97 -7.30 -26.84 16.79
C GLU A 97 -5.84 -26.37 16.75
N GLN A 98 -5.24 -26.40 15.56
CA GLN A 98 -3.87 -25.94 15.36
C GLN A 98 -3.72 -24.45 15.62
N ILE A 99 -4.69 -23.66 15.19
CA ILE A 99 -4.74 -22.21 15.48
C ILE A 99 -4.78 -21.99 16.99
N GLY A 100 -5.58 -22.76 17.71
CA GLY A 100 -5.65 -22.70 19.18
C GLY A 100 -4.31 -22.97 19.84
N ILE A 101 -3.59 -23.98 19.39
CA ILE A 101 -2.25 -24.31 19.87
C ILE A 101 -1.28 -23.15 19.60
N LEU A 102 -1.29 -22.64 18.39
CA LEU A 102 -0.41 -21.53 17.98
C LEU A 102 -0.66 -20.28 18.82
N ARG A 103 -1.92 -19.97 19.10
CA ARG A 103 -2.28 -18.84 19.96
C ARG A 103 -1.72 -18.97 21.37
N ARG A 104 -1.80 -20.17 21.95
CA ARG A 104 -1.23 -20.43 23.29
C ARG A 104 0.28 -20.27 23.30
N VAL A 105 0.96 -20.85 22.30
CA VAL A 105 2.41 -20.72 22.15
C VAL A 105 2.81 -19.26 21.99
N SER A 106 2.11 -18.52 21.15
CA SER A 106 2.40 -17.09 20.91
C SER A 106 2.28 -16.27 22.20
N LYS A 107 1.30 -16.57 23.06
CA LYS A 107 1.13 -15.88 24.32
C LYS A 107 2.30 -16.17 25.28
N GLU A 108 2.76 -17.41 25.33
CA GLU A 108 3.89 -17.78 26.17
C GLU A 108 5.18 -17.11 25.70
N VAL A 109 5.40 -17.06 24.37
CA VAL A 109 6.55 -16.37 23.79
C VAL A 109 6.49 -14.88 24.15
N SER A 110 5.32 -14.25 24.03
CA SER A 110 5.14 -12.84 24.36
C SER A 110 5.50 -12.54 25.82
N ARG A 111 5.12 -13.42 26.75
CA ARG A 111 5.48 -13.29 28.17
C ARG A 111 6.97 -13.33 28.40
N ALA A 112 7.70 -14.11 27.60
CA ALA A 112 9.14 -14.22 27.73
C ALA A 112 9.88 -12.93 27.40
N PHE A 113 9.23 -12.02 26.69
CA PHE A 113 9.82 -10.73 26.29
C PHE A 113 9.39 -9.56 27.19
N GLU A 114 8.60 -9.81 28.22
CA GLU A 114 8.19 -8.79 29.19
C GLU A 114 9.27 -8.48 30.22
#